data_ea972965d4eeaec937fb8ad28080bad4
#
_entry.id   ea972965d4eeaec937fb8ad28080bad4
#
_cell.length_a   1.000
_cell.length_b   1.000
_cell.length_c   1.000
_cell.angle_alpha   90.00
_cell.angle_beta   90.00
_cell.angle_gamma   90.00
#
_symmetry.space_group_name_H-M   'P 1'
#
loop_
_entity.id
_entity.type
_entity.pdbx_description
1 polymer ?
#
loop_
_entity_poly.entity_id
_entity_poly.type
_entity_poly.pdbx_seq_one_letter_code
_entity_poly.pdbx_strand_id
1 'polypeptide(L)'
;MPKKRILLVDDEKSFTTLLKLNLEETGNYEVRVENWPEDALGAAKAFKPDLVLLDIIMPRMPGGNVAAQIKEDAELKDTPIVFLTAAVRKQQVEDNEGIICDFPCLAKPATVEMVVEAIEKHARK
;
A
#
# COMPACT_ATOMS: atom_id res chain seq x y z
N MET A 1 -8.79 -16.00 14.25
CA MET A 1 -8.69 -15.66 12.81
C MET A 1 -7.32 -15.15 12.47
N PRO A 2 -6.72 -15.60 11.39
CA PRO A 2 -5.42 -15.05 11.02
C PRO A 2 -5.55 -13.57 10.65
N LYS A 3 -4.52 -12.81 10.96
CA LYS A 3 -4.48 -11.39 10.64
C LYS A 3 -4.27 -11.21 9.15
N LYS A 4 -4.83 -10.15 8.57
CA LYS A 4 -4.53 -9.78 7.20
C LYS A 4 -3.11 -9.24 7.11
N ARG A 5 -2.39 -9.63 6.08
CA ARG A 5 -1.01 -9.22 5.86
C ARG A 5 -0.98 -8.01 4.94
N ILE A 6 -0.37 -6.95 5.43
CA ILE A 6 -0.28 -5.69 4.70
C ILE A 6 1.20 -5.38 4.44
N LEU A 7 1.56 -5.22 3.17
CA LEU A 7 2.89 -4.75 2.81
C LEU A 7 2.80 -3.25 2.59
N LEU A 8 3.59 -2.49 3.32
CA LEU A 8 3.63 -1.03 3.26
C LEU A 8 4.94 -0.58 2.64
N VAL A 9 4.88 0.00 1.45
CA VAL A 9 6.06 0.44 0.71
C VAL A 9 6.05 1.96 0.60
N ASP A 10 6.98 2.61 1.30
CA ASP A 10 7.07 4.08 1.34
C ASP A 10 8.45 4.43 1.88
N ASP A 11 9.12 5.39 1.26
CA ASP A 11 10.47 5.80 1.65
C ASP A 11 10.52 6.66 2.91
N GLU A 12 9.39 7.14 3.40
CA GLU A 12 9.31 7.93 4.63
C GLU A 12 9.24 7.02 5.85
N LYS A 13 10.38 6.79 6.50
CA LYS A 13 10.46 5.88 7.64
C LYS A 13 9.57 6.29 8.82
N SER A 14 9.46 7.57 9.09
CA SER A 14 8.60 8.05 10.20
C SER A 14 7.14 7.71 9.93
N PHE A 15 6.69 7.90 8.69
CA PHE A 15 5.33 7.57 8.29
C PHE A 15 5.06 6.07 8.40
N THR A 16 5.94 5.24 7.85
CA THR A 16 5.74 3.79 7.85
C THR A 16 5.78 3.20 9.26
N THR A 17 6.68 3.69 10.10
CA THR A 17 6.80 3.23 11.48
C THR A 17 5.52 3.51 12.25
N LEU A 18 5.00 4.73 12.15
CA LEU A 18 3.78 5.10 12.86
C LEU A 18 2.55 4.37 12.32
N LEU A 19 2.43 4.27 11.01
CA LEU A 19 1.28 3.57 10.42
C LEU A 19 1.28 2.09 10.77
N LYS A 20 2.45 1.44 10.71
CA LYS A 20 2.57 0.05 11.13
C LYS A 20 2.12 -0.14 12.58
N LEU A 21 2.63 0.71 13.48
CA LEU A 21 2.27 0.63 14.89
C LEU A 21 0.75 0.75 15.07
N ASN A 22 0.16 1.74 14.45
CA ASN A 22 -1.26 1.99 14.59
C ASN A 22 -2.12 0.87 14.00
N LEU A 23 -1.73 0.32 12.85
CA LEU A 23 -2.46 -0.79 12.24
C LEU A 23 -2.35 -2.06 13.08
N GLU A 24 -1.16 -2.36 13.59
CA GLU A 24 -0.96 -3.57 14.40
C GLU A 24 -1.67 -3.48 15.75
N GLU A 25 -1.83 -2.27 16.30
CA GLU A 25 -2.57 -2.06 17.54
C GLU A 25 -4.05 -2.44 17.43
N THR A 26 -4.62 -2.42 16.21
CA THR A 26 -6.01 -2.85 16.03
C THR A 26 -6.20 -4.36 16.32
N GLY A 27 -5.11 -5.12 16.25
CA GLY A 27 -5.16 -6.57 16.42
C GLY A 27 -5.56 -7.33 15.17
N ASN A 28 -5.86 -6.64 14.07
CA ASN A 28 -6.40 -7.25 12.86
C ASN A 28 -5.39 -7.39 11.73
N TYR A 29 -4.21 -6.78 11.85
CA TYR A 29 -3.24 -6.71 10.76
C TYR A 29 -1.84 -7.08 11.20
N GLU A 30 -1.13 -7.74 10.29
CA GLU A 30 0.32 -7.95 10.37
C GLU A 30 0.93 -7.10 9.27
N VAL A 31 1.83 -6.18 9.61
CA VAL A 31 2.37 -5.21 8.66
C VAL A 31 3.86 -5.41 8.46
N ARG A 32 4.26 -5.54 7.20
CA ARG A 32 5.67 -5.51 6.82
C ARG A 32 5.96 -4.19 6.11
N VAL A 33 7.05 -3.53 6.48
CA VAL A 33 7.45 -2.26 5.89
C VAL A 33 8.66 -2.46 5.00
N GLU A 34 8.61 -1.87 3.79
CA GLU A 34 9.79 -1.71 2.94
C GLU A 34 9.95 -0.24 2.60
N ASN A 35 11.10 0.32 2.97
CA ASN A 35 11.39 1.73 2.70
C ASN A 35 12.16 1.92 1.38
N TRP A 36 12.54 0.85 0.71
CA TRP A 36 13.28 0.87 -0.55
C TRP A 36 12.44 0.21 -1.63
N PRO A 37 12.06 0.95 -2.70
CA PRO A 37 11.18 0.38 -3.74
C PRO A 37 11.78 -0.82 -4.45
N GLU A 38 13.11 -0.85 -4.62
CA GLU A 38 13.76 -1.98 -5.30
C GLU A 38 13.66 -3.29 -4.51
N ASP A 39 13.35 -3.24 -3.22
CA ASP A 39 13.18 -4.43 -2.39
C ASP A 39 11.72 -4.88 -2.28
N ALA A 40 10.79 -4.11 -2.84
CA ALA A 40 9.36 -4.36 -2.65
C ALA A 40 8.90 -5.69 -3.26
N LEU A 41 9.36 -6.00 -4.46
CA LEU A 41 8.94 -7.25 -5.12
C LEU A 41 9.38 -8.48 -4.32
N GLY A 42 10.65 -8.50 -3.89
CA GLY A 42 11.16 -9.61 -3.07
C GLY A 42 10.41 -9.74 -1.76
N ALA A 43 10.13 -8.61 -1.11
CA ALA A 43 9.36 -8.60 0.14
C ALA A 43 7.94 -9.15 -0.08
N ALA A 44 7.29 -8.74 -1.17
CA ALA A 44 5.96 -9.22 -1.49
C ALA A 44 5.94 -10.74 -1.75
N LYS A 45 6.94 -11.25 -2.45
CA LYS A 45 7.03 -12.69 -2.71
C LYS A 45 7.23 -13.50 -1.43
N ALA A 46 8.04 -12.97 -0.50
CA ALA A 46 8.30 -13.65 0.78
C ALA A 46 7.13 -13.54 1.75
N PHE A 47 6.53 -12.37 1.84
CA PHE A 47 5.48 -12.09 2.81
C PHE A 47 4.09 -12.55 2.35
N LYS A 48 3.84 -12.56 1.05
CA LYS A 48 2.55 -12.92 0.45
C LYS A 48 1.40 -12.07 1.05
N PRO A 49 1.44 -10.75 0.83
CA PRO A 49 0.47 -9.87 1.44
C PRO A 49 -0.94 -10.04 0.87
N ASP A 50 -1.92 -9.69 1.68
CA ASP A 50 -3.32 -9.63 1.25
C ASP A 50 -3.63 -8.29 0.58
N LEU A 51 -2.78 -7.29 0.80
CA LEU A 51 -2.86 -5.98 0.18
C LEU A 51 -1.52 -5.27 0.28
N VAL A 52 -1.18 -4.48 -0.74
CA VAL A 52 0.00 -3.63 -0.76
C VAL A 52 -0.43 -2.18 -0.70
N LEU A 53 0.08 -1.44 0.28
CA LEU A 53 -0.04 0.02 0.35
C LEU A 53 1.26 0.58 -0.22
N LEU A 54 1.18 1.40 -1.26
CA LEU A 54 2.34 1.74 -2.07
C LEU A 54 2.37 3.24 -2.38
N ASP A 55 3.42 3.92 -1.96
CA ASP A 55 3.62 5.32 -2.32
C ASP A 55 3.94 5.42 -3.82
N ILE A 56 3.40 6.43 -4.48
CA ILE A 56 3.66 6.67 -5.91
C ILE A 56 5.01 7.32 -6.14
N ILE A 57 5.35 8.33 -5.34
CA ILE A 57 6.60 9.08 -5.53
C ILE A 57 7.64 8.63 -4.54
N MET A 58 8.62 7.87 -5.04
CA MET A 58 9.76 7.43 -4.25
C MET A 58 11.02 7.67 -5.07
N PRO A 59 12.16 8.02 -4.42
CA PRO A 59 13.42 8.09 -5.15
C PRO A 59 13.80 6.71 -5.68
N ARG A 60 14.58 6.68 -6.73
CA ARG A 60 15.09 5.48 -7.40
C ARG A 60 14.08 4.76 -8.28
N MET A 61 12.88 4.48 -7.76
CA MET A 61 11.88 3.74 -8.54
C MET A 61 10.49 4.25 -8.18
N PRO A 62 9.77 4.85 -9.11
CA PRO A 62 8.39 5.27 -8.87
C PRO A 62 7.49 4.10 -8.49
N GLY A 63 6.48 4.36 -7.67
CA GLY A 63 5.53 3.34 -7.23
C GLY A 63 4.84 2.62 -8.38
N GLY A 64 4.61 3.31 -9.50
CA GLY A 64 4.04 2.69 -10.69
C GLY A 64 4.89 1.53 -11.22
N ASN A 65 6.22 1.65 -11.14
CA ASN A 65 7.12 0.57 -11.55
C ASN A 65 7.01 -0.63 -10.61
N VAL A 66 6.90 -0.38 -9.31
CA VAL A 66 6.71 -1.44 -8.32
C VAL A 66 5.38 -2.16 -8.57
N ALA A 67 4.32 -1.40 -8.82
CA ALA A 67 3.01 -1.98 -9.12
C ALA A 67 3.07 -2.86 -10.37
N ALA A 68 3.76 -2.40 -11.42
CA ALA A 68 3.92 -3.18 -12.65
C ALA A 68 4.65 -4.49 -12.38
N GLN A 69 5.73 -4.47 -11.61
CA GLN A 69 6.47 -5.67 -11.24
C GLN A 69 5.58 -6.68 -10.52
N ILE A 70 4.77 -6.19 -9.58
CA ILE A 70 3.85 -7.06 -8.82
C ILE A 70 2.80 -7.66 -9.75
N LYS A 71 2.22 -6.87 -10.64
CA LYS A 71 1.18 -7.33 -11.55
C LYS A 71 1.70 -8.28 -12.63
N GLU A 72 2.98 -8.23 -12.95
CA GLU A 72 3.62 -9.14 -13.89
C GLU A 72 4.07 -10.46 -13.26
N ASP A 73 4.12 -10.52 -11.92
CA ASP A 73 4.55 -11.72 -11.22
C ASP A 73 3.40 -12.72 -11.13
N ALA A 74 3.65 -13.96 -11.51
CA ALA A 74 2.61 -15.00 -11.57
C ALA A 74 1.97 -15.27 -10.21
N GLU A 75 2.72 -15.12 -9.11
CA GLU A 75 2.21 -15.36 -7.76
C GLU A 75 1.49 -14.15 -7.18
N LEU A 76 1.83 -12.94 -7.64
CA LEU A 76 1.37 -11.69 -7.03
C LEU A 76 0.37 -10.90 -7.87
N LYS A 77 0.14 -11.32 -9.11
CA LYS A 77 -0.68 -10.54 -10.06
C LYS A 77 -2.08 -10.19 -9.55
N ASP A 78 -2.63 -11.02 -8.67
CA ASP A 78 -3.97 -10.81 -8.11
C ASP A 78 -3.96 -10.10 -6.76
N THR A 79 -2.79 -9.72 -6.26
CA THR A 79 -2.67 -9.01 -5.00
C THR A 79 -3.16 -7.57 -5.17
N PRO A 80 -4.14 -7.12 -4.38
CA PRO A 80 -4.63 -5.75 -4.46
C PRO A 80 -3.55 -4.74 -4.09
N ILE A 81 -3.54 -3.62 -4.82
CA ILE A 81 -2.62 -2.50 -4.55
C ILE A 81 -3.45 -1.25 -4.33
N VAL A 82 -3.16 -0.54 -3.24
CA VAL A 82 -3.74 0.77 -2.96
C VAL A 82 -2.58 1.77 -2.89
N PHE A 83 -2.63 2.80 -3.73
CA PHE A 83 -1.61 3.83 -3.71
C PHE A 83 -1.82 4.82 -2.57
N LEU A 84 -0.72 5.24 -1.95
CA LEU A 84 -0.69 6.34 -0.98
C LEU A 84 0.18 7.42 -1.58
N THR A 85 -0.33 8.64 -1.71
CA THR A 85 0.50 9.66 -2.35
C THR A 85 0.17 11.08 -1.93
N ALA A 86 1.22 11.88 -1.76
CA ALA A 86 1.11 13.34 -1.65
C ALA A 86 1.13 14.01 -3.02
N ALA A 87 1.35 13.24 -4.10
CA ALA A 87 1.49 13.77 -5.45
C ALA A 87 0.18 14.22 -6.06
N VAL A 88 -0.97 13.72 -5.56
CA VAL A 88 -2.28 14.12 -6.04
C VAL A 88 -3.00 14.89 -4.96
N ARG A 89 -3.75 15.90 -5.40
CA ARG A 89 -4.59 16.65 -4.47
C ARG A 89 -5.74 15.76 -4.00
N LYS A 90 -6.14 15.95 -2.75
CA LYS A 90 -7.26 15.23 -2.17
C LYS A 90 -8.52 15.33 -3.07
N GLN A 91 -8.76 16.50 -3.62
CA GLN A 91 -9.89 16.72 -4.51
C GLN A 91 -9.83 15.84 -5.76
N GLN A 92 -8.62 15.66 -6.33
CA GLN A 92 -8.46 14.78 -7.49
C GLN A 92 -8.77 13.33 -7.16
N VAL A 93 -8.41 12.89 -5.97
CA VAL A 93 -8.74 11.54 -5.49
C VAL A 93 -10.25 11.40 -5.36
N GLU A 94 -10.91 12.39 -4.79
CA GLU A 94 -12.38 12.38 -4.63
C GLU A 94 -13.09 12.41 -5.98
N ASP A 95 -12.63 13.26 -6.91
CA ASP A 95 -13.22 13.38 -8.24
C ASP A 95 -13.11 12.12 -9.06
N ASN A 96 -12.07 11.31 -8.81
CA ASN A 96 -11.83 10.05 -9.51
C ASN A 96 -12.31 8.84 -8.68
N GLU A 97 -13.14 9.08 -7.68
CA GLU A 97 -13.66 8.03 -6.79
C GLU A 97 -12.54 7.25 -6.09
N GLY A 98 -11.40 7.92 -5.85
CA GLY A 98 -10.25 7.30 -5.21
C GLY A 98 -9.46 6.37 -6.11
N ILE A 99 -9.56 6.53 -7.43
CA ILE A 99 -8.87 5.66 -8.38
C ILE A 99 -7.90 6.47 -9.26
N ILE A 100 -6.65 6.00 -9.36
CA ILE A 100 -5.64 6.56 -10.24
C ILE A 100 -5.02 5.41 -11.03
N CYS A 101 -4.98 5.55 -12.37
CA CYS A 101 -4.39 4.53 -13.26
C CYS A 101 -4.98 3.13 -12.99
N ASP A 102 -6.29 3.07 -12.80
CA ASP A 102 -7.05 1.84 -12.53
C ASP A 102 -6.75 1.21 -11.16
N PHE A 103 -6.03 1.90 -10.29
CA PHE A 103 -5.77 1.46 -8.92
C PHE A 103 -6.41 2.39 -7.92
N PRO A 104 -6.99 1.87 -6.83
CA PRO A 104 -7.47 2.74 -5.76
C PRO A 104 -6.31 3.48 -5.11
N CYS A 105 -6.57 4.69 -4.62
CA CYS A 105 -5.54 5.49 -3.99
C CYS A 105 -6.09 6.32 -2.85
N LEU A 106 -5.19 6.64 -1.91
CA LEU A 106 -5.47 7.54 -0.79
C LEU A 106 -4.50 8.70 -0.85
N ALA A 107 -5.01 9.92 -0.67
CA ALA A 107 -4.16 11.11 -0.59
C ALA A 107 -3.57 11.21 0.82
N LYS A 108 -2.30 11.60 0.89
CA LYS A 108 -1.66 11.93 2.17
C LYS A 108 -2.02 13.37 2.57
N PRO A 109 -2.20 13.65 3.85
CA PRO A 109 -2.08 12.73 4.98
C PRO A 109 -3.31 11.83 5.10
N ALA A 110 -3.07 10.53 5.25
CA ALA A 110 -4.14 9.55 5.43
C ALA A 110 -4.21 9.16 6.91
N THR A 111 -5.42 9.18 7.47
CA THR A 111 -5.63 8.73 8.84
C THR A 111 -5.63 7.21 8.90
N VAL A 112 -5.42 6.66 10.09
CA VAL A 112 -5.52 5.22 10.30
C VAL A 112 -6.90 4.70 9.87
N GLU A 113 -7.95 5.45 10.20
CA GLU A 113 -9.32 5.08 9.84
C GLU A 113 -9.50 5.00 8.31
N MET A 114 -8.92 5.95 7.57
CA MET A 114 -8.97 5.93 6.10
C MET A 114 -8.25 4.71 5.53
N VAL A 115 -7.09 4.38 6.11
CA VAL A 115 -6.30 3.23 5.68
C VAL A 115 -7.04 1.93 5.99
N VAL A 116 -7.60 1.79 7.19
CA VAL A 116 -8.39 0.61 7.58
C VAL A 116 -9.58 0.43 6.63
N GLU A 117 -10.29 1.50 6.34
CA GLU A 117 -11.43 1.44 5.41
C GLU A 117 -10.99 0.93 4.03
N ALA A 118 -9.88 1.43 3.52
CA ALA A 118 -9.35 0.99 2.22
C ALA A 118 -8.94 -0.48 2.26
N ILE A 119 -8.29 -0.93 3.34
CA ILE A 119 -7.91 -2.33 3.50
C ILE A 119 -9.15 -3.23 3.49
N GLU A 120 -10.16 -2.89 4.28
CA GLU A 120 -11.37 -3.71 4.38
C GLU A 120 -12.15 -3.74 3.06
N LYS A 121 -12.05 -2.68 2.27
CA LYS A 121 -12.71 -2.62 0.98
C LYS A 121 -11.98 -3.41 -0.11
N HIS A 122 -10.66 -3.41 -0.12
CA HIS A 122 -9.87 -3.89 -1.24
C HIS A 122 -9.04 -5.15 -0.98
N ALA A 123 -8.72 -5.47 0.28
CA ALA A 123 -7.85 -6.61 0.58
C ALA A 123 -8.47 -7.94 0.14
N ARG A 124 -7.59 -8.90 -0.14
CA ARG A 124 -8.01 -10.28 -0.45
C ARG A 124 -8.74 -10.87 0.75
N LYS A 125 -9.77 -11.61 0.45
CA LYS A 125 -10.58 -12.27 1.47
C LYS A 125 -10.02 -13.63 1.83
#